data_0ed4361f45f898609b7807956011ebeb
#
_entry.id   0ed4361f45f898609b7807956011ebeb
#
_cell.length_a   1.000
_cell.length_b   1.000
_cell.length_c   1.000
_cell.angle_alpha   90.00
_cell.angle_beta   90.00
_cell.angle_gamma   90.00
#
_symmetry.space_group_name_H-M   'P 1'
#
loop_
_entity.id
_entity.type
_entity.pdbx_description
1 polymer ?
#
loop_
_entity_poly.entity_id
_entity_poly.type
_entity_poly.pdbx_seq_one_letter_code
_entity_poly.pdbx_strand_id
1 'polypeptide(L)'
;MTAPDTPQTQTPVLPALADFPFPTALVVTGAPAPDGGALYESGDVDEIFPFASVTKPIVAWSALVAVDRGLLDLDAPAGAPAPDGATIGHLLSHSSGIATDSDERLATPGTRRIYSNRGIEILGERLQEATGTPLETWVESTVLEPLGMASVLIPGSPAHSGEGSARDLSLFARELASPRLVSPALAERAC
;
A
#
# COMPACT_ATOMS: atom_id res chain seq x y z
N MET A 1 -21.55 -27.40 35.63
CA MET A 1 -21.75 -27.56 34.17
C MET A 1 -22.25 -26.22 33.65
N THR A 2 -21.33 -25.39 33.18
CA THR A 2 -21.60 -24.12 32.52
C THR A 2 -21.95 -24.42 31.05
N ALA A 3 -23.10 -23.90 30.61
CA ALA A 3 -23.53 -24.01 29.22
C ALA A 3 -22.49 -23.37 28.28
N PRO A 4 -22.27 -23.93 27.07
CA PRO A 4 -21.39 -23.30 26.10
C PRO A 4 -21.99 -21.98 25.66
N ASP A 5 -21.18 -20.93 25.68
CA ASP A 5 -21.50 -19.61 25.16
C ASP A 5 -21.90 -19.77 23.68
N THR A 6 -23.13 -19.44 23.37
CA THR A 6 -23.62 -19.40 22.00
C THR A 6 -22.92 -18.21 21.31
N PRO A 7 -22.25 -18.42 20.15
CA PRO A 7 -21.63 -17.32 19.44
C PRO A 7 -22.71 -16.28 19.11
N GLN A 8 -22.52 -15.07 19.60
CA GLN A 8 -23.40 -13.93 19.28
C GLN A 8 -23.28 -13.69 17.78
N THR A 9 -24.34 -13.94 17.04
CA THR A 9 -24.44 -13.61 15.62
C THR A 9 -24.35 -12.10 15.50
N GLN A 10 -23.18 -11.60 15.16
CA GLN A 10 -22.99 -10.16 14.93
C GLN A 10 -23.89 -9.75 13.77
N THR A 11 -24.69 -8.70 13.98
CA THR A 11 -25.51 -8.12 12.91
C THR A 11 -24.56 -7.62 11.81
N PRO A 12 -24.76 -8.02 10.53
CA PRO A 12 -23.89 -7.56 9.45
C PRO A 12 -23.84 -6.05 9.37
N VAL A 13 -22.64 -5.46 9.40
CA VAL A 13 -22.44 -4.00 9.26
C VAL A 13 -22.91 -3.53 7.87
N LEU A 14 -22.77 -4.41 6.86
CA LEU A 14 -23.22 -4.19 5.48
C LEU A 14 -23.94 -5.45 4.97
N PRO A 15 -25.26 -5.61 5.24
CA PRO A 15 -26.02 -6.79 4.79
C PRO A 15 -25.93 -7.03 3.28
N ALA A 16 -25.82 -5.95 2.48
CA ALA A 16 -25.75 -6.01 1.02
C ALA A 16 -24.52 -6.77 0.48
N LEU A 17 -23.47 -6.97 1.28
CA LEU A 17 -22.31 -7.76 0.83
C LEU A 17 -22.64 -9.23 0.56
N ALA A 18 -23.63 -9.78 1.24
CA ALA A 18 -24.06 -11.16 1.04
C ALA A 18 -24.81 -11.38 -0.30
N ASP A 19 -25.26 -10.29 -0.94
CA ASP A 19 -26.06 -10.34 -2.17
C ASP A 19 -25.21 -10.24 -3.45
N PHE A 20 -23.89 -10.06 -3.34
CA PHE A 20 -23.01 -10.01 -4.50
C PHE A 20 -22.84 -11.41 -5.11
N PRO A 21 -22.90 -11.55 -6.46
CA PRO A 21 -22.74 -12.84 -7.15
C PRO A 21 -21.27 -13.27 -7.32
N PHE A 22 -20.34 -12.70 -6.56
CA PHE A 22 -18.91 -12.96 -6.57
C PHE A 22 -18.36 -12.94 -5.14
N PRO A 23 -17.19 -13.56 -4.89
CA PRO A 23 -16.54 -13.53 -3.60
C PRO A 23 -16.30 -12.11 -3.11
N THR A 24 -16.59 -11.88 -1.85
CA THR A 24 -16.37 -10.60 -1.16
C THR A 24 -15.81 -10.85 0.23
N ALA A 25 -14.91 -9.97 0.65
CA ALA A 25 -14.40 -9.96 2.01
C ALA A 25 -14.38 -8.53 2.55
N LEU A 26 -14.74 -8.37 3.82
CA LEU A 26 -14.72 -7.09 4.52
C LEU A 26 -14.07 -7.26 5.88
N VAL A 27 -13.11 -6.42 6.17
CA VAL A 27 -12.56 -6.22 7.51
C VAL A 27 -12.71 -4.76 7.90
N VAL A 28 -13.39 -4.50 9.00
CA VAL A 28 -13.49 -3.16 9.60
C VAL A 28 -12.50 -3.07 10.74
N THR A 29 -11.58 -2.12 10.66
CA THR A 29 -10.61 -1.82 11.72
C THR A 29 -10.99 -0.51 12.41
N GLY A 30 -10.74 -0.43 13.73
CA GLY A 30 -10.83 0.82 14.48
C GLY A 30 -9.45 1.44 14.72
N ALA A 31 -9.41 2.59 15.38
CA ALA A 31 -8.20 3.10 16.00
C ALA A 31 -7.60 1.99 16.90
N PRO A 32 -6.27 1.97 17.13
CA PRO A 32 -5.62 0.83 17.78
C PRO A 32 -6.30 0.50 19.10
N ALA A 33 -7.07 -0.60 19.08
CA ALA A 33 -7.52 -1.23 20.32
C ALA A 33 -6.31 -1.93 20.95
N PRO A 34 -6.22 -2.01 22.26
CA PRO A 34 -5.10 -2.64 22.96
C PRO A 34 -4.81 -4.07 22.49
N ASP A 35 -5.82 -4.78 21.98
CA ASP A 35 -5.77 -6.15 21.46
C ASP A 35 -5.58 -6.24 19.94
N GLY A 36 -5.62 -5.09 19.24
CA GLY A 36 -5.35 -5.03 17.79
C GLY A 36 -6.35 -5.79 16.90
N GLY A 37 -7.50 -6.24 17.42
CA GLY A 37 -8.49 -7.03 16.70
C GLY A 37 -9.28 -6.26 15.62
N ALA A 38 -9.84 -6.98 14.65
CA ALA A 38 -10.86 -6.43 13.77
C ALA A 38 -12.13 -6.14 14.58
N LEU A 39 -12.80 -5.03 14.27
CA LEU A 39 -14.09 -4.69 14.87
C LEU A 39 -15.21 -5.52 14.26
N TYR A 40 -15.06 -5.90 12.99
CA TYR A 40 -16.03 -6.69 12.26
C TYR A 40 -15.38 -7.34 11.04
N GLU A 41 -15.77 -8.57 10.75
CA GLU A 41 -15.36 -9.34 9.57
C GLU A 41 -16.58 -9.95 8.88
N SER A 42 -16.55 -10.01 7.55
CA SER A 42 -17.58 -10.64 6.72
C SER A 42 -16.98 -11.22 5.45
N GLY A 43 -17.52 -12.35 4.98
CA GLY A 43 -16.98 -13.11 3.86
C GLY A 43 -15.74 -13.93 4.27
N ASP A 44 -15.07 -14.52 3.30
CA ASP A 44 -13.79 -15.19 3.52
C ASP A 44 -12.65 -14.16 3.51
N VAL A 45 -12.30 -13.67 4.69
CA VAL A 45 -11.29 -12.62 4.85
C VAL A 45 -9.87 -13.13 4.64
N ASP A 46 -9.68 -14.43 4.55
CA ASP A 46 -8.39 -15.10 4.30
C ASP A 46 -8.24 -15.51 2.82
N GLU A 47 -9.30 -15.39 2.00
CA GLU A 47 -9.23 -15.59 0.55
C GLU A 47 -8.27 -14.58 -0.09
N ILE A 48 -7.52 -15.04 -1.10
CA ILE A 48 -6.56 -14.20 -1.81
C ILE A 48 -7.26 -13.45 -2.94
N PHE A 49 -7.18 -12.14 -2.90
CA PHE A 49 -7.72 -11.23 -3.91
C PHE A 49 -6.60 -10.46 -4.61
N PRO A 50 -6.73 -10.18 -5.92
CA PRO A 50 -5.83 -9.24 -6.59
C PRO A 50 -6.07 -7.83 -6.05
N PHE A 51 -5.01 -7.17 -5.63
CA PHE A 51 -5.07 -5.81 -5.08
C PHE A 51 -5.17 -4.74 -6.17
N ALA A 52 -4.79 -5.07 -7.41
CA ALA A 52 -4.67 -4.07 -8.47
C ALA A 52 -3.92 -2.82 -7.96
N SER A 53 -4.50 -1.64 -8.12
CA SER A 53 -3.84 -0.38 -7.71
C SER A 53 -3.70 -0.17 -6.20
N VAL A 54 -4.29 -1.01 -5.36
CA VAL A 54 -4.02 -1.00 -3.91
C VAL A 54 -2.58 -1.48 -3.60
N THR A 55 -1.89 -2.07 -4.55
CA THR A 55 -0.44 -2.34 -4.49
C THR A 55 0.37 -1.06 -4.28
N LYS A 56 -0.01 0.05 -4.94
CA LYS A 56 0.75 1.32 -4.93
C LYS A 56 1.01 1.88 -3.53
N PRO A 57 0.02 2.04 -2.65
CA PRO A 57 0.28 2.55 -1.31
C PRO A 57 1.21 1.66 -0.48
N ILE A 58 1.19 0.33 -0.66
CA ILE A 58 2.13 -0.58 0.02
C ILE A 58 3.56 -0.30 -0.43
N VAL A 59 3.79 -0.22 -1.75
CA VAL A 59 5.11 0.11 -2.33
C VAL A 59 5.53 1.54 -1.95
N ALA A 60 4.62 2.51 -2.00
CA ALA A 60 4.90 3.89 -1.59
C ALA A 60 5.32 3.96 -0.12
N TRP A 61 4.69 3.18 0.76
CA TRP A 61 5.06 3.14 2.18
C TRP A 61 6.48 2.60 2.37
N SER A 62 6.86 1.57 1.62
CA SER A 62 8.24 1.05 1.65
C SER A 62 9.28 2.07 1.16
N ALA A 63 8.91 2.93 0.20
CA ALA A 63 9.76 4.05 -0.21
C ALA A 63 9.89 5.11 0.88
N LEU A 64 8.81 5.40 1.63
CA LEU A 64 8.89 6.30 2.79
C LEU A 64 9.76 5.72 3.91
N VAL A 65 9.76 4.40 4.12
CA VAL A 65 10.71 3.74 5.04
C VAL A 65 12.16 3.96 4.58
N ALA A 66 12.43 3.92 3.27
CA ALA A 66 13.77 4.22 2.75
C ALA A 66 14.15 5.69 2.97
N VAL A 67 13.20 6.61 2.83
CA VAL A 67 13.41 8.04 3.14
C VAL A 67 13.73 8.25 4.61
N ASP A 68 12.98 7.64 5.50
CA ASP A 68 13.18 7.75 6.96
C ASP A 68 14.53 7.18 7.41
N ARG A 69 15.04 6.16 6.68
CA ARG A 69 16.37 5.58 6.89
C ARG A 69 17.50 6.37 6.21
N GLY A 70 17.19 7.46 5.51
CA GLY A 70 18.16 8.28 4.77
C GLY A 70 18.78 7.60 3.54
N LEU A 71 18.13 6.55 3.02
CA LEU A 71 18.56 5.83 1.81
C LEU A 71 17.98 6.47 0.54
N LEU A 72 16.85 7.14 0.65
CA LEU A 72 16.17 7.84 -0.45
C LEU A 72 15.83 9.26 -0.01
N ASP A 73 15.78 10.20 -0.96
CA ASP A 73 15.39 11.58 -0.70
C ASP A 73 14.21 11.95 -1.60
N LEU A 74 13.15 12.53 -1.03
CA LEU A 74 11.96 12.95 -1.77
C LEU A 74 12.27 14.01 -2.82
N ASP A 75 13.28 14.85 -2.58
CA ASP A 75 13.70 15.93 -3.47
C ASP A 75 14.76 15.47 -4.49
N ALA A 76 15.27 14.23 -4.36
CA ALA A 76 16.20 13.66 -5.33
C ALA A 76 15.56 13.54 -6.71
N PRO A 77 16.35 13.77 -7.80
CA PRO A 77 15.84 13.57 -9.16
C PRO A 77 15.31 12.14 -9.39
N ALA A 78 14.13 12.05 -10.01
CA ALA A 78 13.57 10.75 -10.41
C ALA A 78 14.39 10.06 -11.50
N GLY A 79 15.16 10.82 -12.28
CA GLY A 79 15.97 10.30 -13.38
C GLY A 79 15.14 9.84 -14.59
N ALA A 80 15.82 9.52 -15.69
CA ALA A 80 15.14 9.00 -16.88
C ALA A 80 14.49 7.64 -16.56
N PRO A 81 13.30 7.34 -17.16
CA PRO A 81 12.61 8.11 -18.20
C PRO A 81 11.65 9.21 -17.70
N ALA A 82 11.61 9.48 -16.39
CA ALA A 82 10.76 10.55 -15.87
C ALA A 82 11.13 11.91 -16.53
N PRO A 83 10.19 12.85 -16.65
CA PRO A 83 10.46 14.18 -17.14
C PRO A 83 11.57 14.90 -16.35
N ASP A 84 12.37 15.73 -17.06
CA ASP A 84 13.42 16.52 -16.42
C ASP A 84 12.83 17.42 -15.32
N GLY A 85 13.47 17.43 -14.17
CA GLY A 85 12.99 18.13 -12.97
C GLY A 85 11.96 17.36 -12.15
N ALA A 86 11.55 16.15 -12.57
CA ALA A 86 10.76 15.26 -11.71
C ALA A 86 11.61 14.73 -10.54
N THR A 87 11.02 14.64 -9.37
CA THR A 87 11.64 14.11 -8.15
C THR A 87 10.94 12.84 -7.69
N ILE A 88 11.51 12.14 -6.72
CA ILE A 88 10.88 10.99 -6.05
C ILE A 88 9.52 11.39 -5.46
N GLY A 89 9.42 12.54 -4.82
CA GLY A 89 8.16 13.08 -4.31
C GLY A 89 7.11 13.31 -5.41
N HIS A 90 7.52 13.71 -6.60
CA HIS A 90 6.62 13.83 -7.75
C HIS A 90 6.12 12.48 -8.26
N LEU A 91 6.91 11.41 -8.19
CA LEU A 91 6.45 10.05 -8.53
C LEU A 91 5.41 9.58 -7.52
N LEU A 92 5.68 9.70 -6.22
CA LEU A 92 4.78 9.31 -5.13
C LEU A 92 3.44 10.04 -5.18
N SER A 93 3.44 11.33 -5.52
CA SER A 93 2.23 12.16 -5.58
C SER A 93 1.52 12.15 -6.93
N HIS A 94 1.99 11.34 -7.89
CA HIS A 94 1.48 11.31 -9.27
C HIS A 94 1.54 12.67 -9.97
N SER A 95 2.54 13.49 -9.66
CA SER A 95 2.76 14.82 -10.23
C SER A 95 4.04 14.94 -11.05
N SER A 96 4.65 13.81 -11.42
CA SER A 96 5.88 13.79 -12.23
C SER A 96 5.70 14.25 -13.67
N GLY A 97 4.46 14.27 -14.17
CA GLY A 97 4.16 14.66 -15.55
C GLY A 97 4.30 13.52 -16.57
N ILE A 98 4.62 12.28 -16.14
CA ILE A 98 4.69 11.11 -17.02
C ILE A 98 3.30 10.52 -17.24
N ALA A 99 3.08 9.88 -18.40
CA ALA A 99 1.82 9.23 -18.76
C ALA A 99 1.51 8.03 -17.84
N THR A 100 0.28 7.52 -17.95
CA THR A 100 -0.20 6.41 -17.09
C THR A 100 0.63 5.15 -17.29
N ASP A 101 0.85 4.71 -18.52
CA ASP A 101 1.45 3.40 -18.84
C ASP A 101 2.58 3.50 -19.88
N SER A 102 3.17 4.68 -20.09
CA SER A 102 4.25 4.89 -21.03
C SER A 102 5.22 5.97 -20.57
N ASP A 103 6.37 6.08 -21.25
CA ASP A 103 7.39 7.09 -20.96
C ASP A 103 7.05 8.47 -21.60
N GLU A 104 5.83 8.65 -22.13
CA GLU A 104 5.39 9.92 -22.70
C GLU A 104 5.33 11.00 -21.63
N ARG A 105 5.85 12.17 -21.96
CA ARG A 105 5.84 13.37 -21.07
C ARG A 105 4.61 14.21 -21.39
N LEU A 106 3.65 14.25 -20.49
CA LEU A 106 2.37 14.93 -20.67
C LEU A 106 2.30 16.31 -20.00
N ALA A 107 3.16 16.58 -19.02
CA ALA A 107 3.16 17.83 -18.28
C ALA A 107 4.53 18.10 -17.65
N THR A 108 4.76 19.36 -17.26
CA THR A 108 5.89 19.74 -16.41
C THR A 108 5.68 19.20 -14.99
N PRO A 109 6.71 18.63 -14.35
CA PRO A 109 6.61 18.15 -12.97
C PRO A 109 6.05 19.21 -12.01
N GLY A 110 5.21 18.76 -11.08
CA GLY A 110 4.56 19.62 -10.06
C GLY A 110 3.39 20.47 -10.55
N THR A 111 3.08 20.49 -11.86
CA THR A 111 2.02 21.37 -12.41
C THR A 111 0.67 20.68 -12.52
N ARG A 112 0.62 19.35 -12.60
CA ARG A 112 -0.60 18.58 -12.81
C ARG A 112 -0.47 17.20 -12.20
N ARG A 113 -1.54 16.72 -11.57
CA ARG A 113 -1.65 15.31 -11.15
C ARG A 113 -2.07 14.45 -12.34
N ILE A 114 -1.26 13.46 -12.67
CA ILE A 114 -1.51 12.44 -13.70
C ILE A 114 -1.28 11.10 -13.04
N TYR A 115 -2.36 10.36 -12.78
CA TYR A 115 -2.28 9.02 -12.21
C TYR A 115 -1.43 8.12 -13.12
N SER A 116 -0.35 7.55 -12.59
CA SER A 116 0.65 6.86 -13.40
C SER A 116 1.09 5.54 -12.78
N ASN A 117 0.90 4.44 -13.49
CA ASN A 117 1.52 3.16 -13.19
C ASN A 117 3.02 3.25 -13.45
N ARG A 118 3.38 3.85 -14.61
CA ARG A 118 4.78 4.02 -15.00
C ARG A 118 5.59 4.82 -13.98
N GLY A 119 4.98 5.83 -13.37
CA GLY A 119 5.61 6.60 -12.28
C GLY A 119 5.96 5.75 -11.07
N ILE A 120 5.11 4.80 -10.70
CA ILE A 120 5.36 3.89 -9.58
C ILE A 120 6.39 2.82 -9.97
N GLU A 121 6.45 2.39 -11.22
CA GLU A 121 7.50 1.49 -11.72
C GLU A 121 8.87 2.16 -11.64
N ILE A 122 8.98 3.42 -12.10
CA ILE A 122 10.21 4.21 -11.95
C ILE A 122 10.60 4.37 -10.48
N LEU A 123 9.62 4.64 -9.58
CA LEU A 123 9.87 4.68 -8.14
C LEU A 123 10.48 3.36 -7.65
N GLY A 124 9.95 2.21 -8.07
CA GLY A 124 10.47 0.89 -7.73
C GLY A 124 11.92 0.70 -8.22
N GLU A 125 12.23 1.13 -9.44
CA GLU A 125 13.59 1.11 -9.99
C GLU A 125 14.54 1.96 -9.12
N ARG A 126 14.15 3.19 -8.77
CA ARG A 126 14.96 4.08 -7.90
C ARG A 126 15.14 3.52 -6.50
N LEU A 127 14.11 2.88 -5.97
CA LEU A 127 14.18 2.26 -4.65
C LEU A 127 15.17 1.09 -4.63
N GLN A 128 15.16 0.23 -5.66
CA GLN A 128 16.15 -0.84 -5.80
C GLN A 128 17.58 -0.29 -5.90
N GLU A 129 17.79 0.76 -6.68
CA GLU A 129 19.10 1.41 -6.82
C GLU A 129 19.59 2.00 -5.50
N ALA A 130 18.71 2.70 -4.77
CA ALA A 130 19.05 3.37 -3.53
C ALA A 130 19.33 2.40 -2.38
N THR A 131 18.61 1.28 -2.33
CA THR A 131 18.73 0.28 -1.25
C THR A 131 19.70 -0.84 -1.56
N GLY A 132 20.04 -1.05 -2.83
CA GLY A 132 20.85 -2.21 -3.29
C GLY A 132 20.12 -3.54 -3.13
N THR A 133 18.80 -3.53 -2.93
CA THR A 133 17.96 -4.70 -2.64
C THR A 133 16.86 -4.81 -3.71
N PRO A 134 16.53 -6.02 -4.21
CA PRO A 134 15.38 -6.20 -5.08
C PRO A 134 14.11 -5.65 -4.44
N LEU A 135 13.26 -5.00 -5.24
CA LEU A 135 12.07 -4.28 -4.74
C LEU A 135 11.15 -5.19 -3.90
N GLU A 136 10.89 -6.40 -4.39
CA GLU A 136 10.05 -7.38 -3.69
C GLU A 136 10.60 -7.68 -2.30
N THR A 137 11.88 -8.01 -2.20
CA THR A 137 12.57 -8.27 -0.92
C THR A 137 12.58 -7.05 0.00
N TRP A 138 12.72 -5.84 -0.58
CA TRP A 138 12.65 -4.60 0.20
C TRP A 138 11.27 -4.38 0.79
N VAL A 139 10.21 -4.50 -0.02
CA VAL A 139 8.83 -4.35 0.45
C VAL A 139 8.49 -5.40 1.50
N GLU A 140 8.86 -6.67 1.26
CA GLU A 140 8.67 -7.77 2.19
C GLU A 140 9.28 -7.45 3.56
N SER A 141 10.58 -7.18 3.61
CA SER A 141 11.32 -6.98 4.87
C SER A 141 10.99 -5.66 5.58
N THR A 142 10.48 -4.65 4.88
CA THR A 142 10.25 -3.32 5.47
C THR A 142 8.79 -3.00 5.75
N VAL A 143 7.86 -3.69 5.11
CA VAL A 143 6.42 -3.46 5.28
C VAL A 143 5.69 -4.75 5.63
N LEU A 144 5.79 -5.81 4.78
CA LEU A 144 4.93 -6.98 4.93
C LEU A 144 5.25 -7.77 6.20
N GLU A 145 6.51 -8.18 6.40
CA GLU A 145 6.94 -8.91 7.59
C GLU A 145 6.70 -8.13 8.89
N PRO A 146 7.11 -6.83 9.01
CA PRO A 146 6.88 -6.07 10.24
C PRO A 146 5.41 -5.88 10.60
N LEU A 147 4.52 -5.89 9.62
CA LEU A 147 3.08 -5.80 9.82
C LEU A 147 2.40 -7.16 9.97
N GLY A 148 3.09 -8.27 9.67
CA GLY A 148 2.53 -9.62 9.70
C GLY A 148 1.63 -9.96 8.51
N MET A 149 1.83 -9.31 7.36
CA MET A 149 1.04 -9.49 6.13
C MET A 149 1.54 -10.70 5.33
N ALA A 150 1.42 -11.89 5.90
CA ALA A 150 2.06 -13.12 5.39
C ALA A 150 1.46 -13.66 4.08
N SER A 151 0.24 -13.27 3.74
CA SER A 151 -0.42 -13.69 2.49
C SER A 151 -0.14 -12.77 1.31
N VAL A 152 0.50 -11.60 1.54
CA VAL A 152 0.69 -10.59 0.50
C VAL A 152 1.92 -10.88 -0.34
N LEU A 153 1.73 -10.86 -1.66
CA LEU A 153 2.79 -10.98 -2.66
C LEU A 153 2.69 -9.84 -3.68
N ILE A 154 3.83 -9.44 -4.25
CA ILE A 154 3.89 -8.46 -5.35
C ILE A 154 4.77 -9.06 -6.47
N PRO A 155 4.23 -10.03 -7.25
CA PRO A 155 5.04 -10.84 -8.16
C PRO A 155 5.46 -10.14 -9.46
N GLY A 156 5.09 -8.88 -9.68
CA GLY A 156 5.33 -8.18 -10.93
C GLY A 156 5.40 -6.66 -10.78
N SER A 157 4.59 -5.92 -11.55
CA SER A 157 4.61 -4.45 -11.50
C SER A 157 4.24 -3.93 -10.11
N PRO A 158 5.06 -3.07 -9.51
CA PRO A 158 4.78 -2.42 -8.23
C PRO A 158 3.53 -1.54 -8.26
N ALA A 159 3.01 -1.28 -9.45
CA ALA A 159 1.83 -0.46 -9.63
C ALA A 159 0.51 -1.23 -9.46
N HIS A 160 0.48 -2.55 -9.67
CA HIS A 160 -0.81 -3.25 -9.73
C HIS A 160 -0.78 -4.77 -9.56
N SER A 161 0.38 -5.40 -9.37
CA SER A 161 0.48 -6.87 -9.34
C SER A 161 0.27 -7.49 -7.96
N GLY A 162 0.05 -6.67 -6.92
CA GLY A 162 -0.15 -7.18 -5.57
C GLY A 162 -1.38 -8.06 -5.45
N GLU A 163 -1.29 -9.05 -4.59
CA GLU A 163 -2.37 -9.94 -4.18
C GLU A 163 -2.23 -10.29 -2.70
N GLY A 164 -3.32 -10.64 -2.06
CA GLY A 164 -3.33 -11.00 -0.64
C GLY A 164 -4.74 -11.02 -0.07
N SER A 165 -4.84 -11.27 1.22
CA SER A 165 -6.11 -11.35 1.93
C SER A 165 -6.62 -9.99 2.42
N ALA A 166 -7.94 -9.88 2.63
CA ALA A 166 -8.52 -8.70 3.26
C ALA A 166 -8.05 -8.54 4.72
N ARG A 167 -7.78 -9.65 5.40
CA ARG A 167 -7.21 -9.66 6.75
C ARG A 167 -5.86 -8.94 6.75
N ASP A 168 -4.93 -9.34 5.89
CA ASP A 168 -3.61 -8.74 5.83
C ASP A 168 -3.67 -7.28 5.37
N LEU A 169 -4.52 -6.97 4.38
CA LEU A 169 -4.71 -5.60 3.96
C LEU A 169 -5.22 -4.70 5.11
N SER A 170 -5.99 -5.26 6.05
CA SER A 170 -6.44 -4.55 7.24
C SER A 170 -5.30 -4.16 8.18
N LEU A 171 -4.22 -4.93 8.22
CA LEU A 171 -3.00 -4.61 8.99
C LEU A 171 -2.31 -3.38 8.41
N PHE A 172 -2.23 -3.29 7.08
CA PHE A 172 -1.72 -2.10 6.41
C PHE A 172 -2.63 -0.88 6.62
N ALA A 173 -3.95 -1.04 6.58
CA ALA A 173 -4.88 0.04 6.87
C ALA A 173 -4.69 0.61 8.29
N ARG A 174 -4.37 -0.25 9.27
CA ARG A 174 -4.02 0.19 10.64
C ARG A 174 -2.70 0.95 10.68
N GLU A 175 -1.70 0.50 9.92
CA GLU A 175 -0.43 1.21 9.81
C GLU A 175 -0.64 2.62 9.26
N LEU A 176 -1.51 2.80 8.24
CA LEU A 176 -1.86 4.13 7.72
C LEU A 176 -2.58 5.00 8.76
N ALA A 177 -3.46 4.40 9.58
CA ALA A 177 -4.21 5.12 10.61
C ALA A 177 -3.36 5.46 11.85
N SER A 178 -2.33 4.67 12.15
CA SER A 178 -1.43 4.84 13.28
C SER A 178 -0.01 4.37 12.91
N PRO A 179 0.74 5.21 12.20
CA PRO A 179 2.05 4.86 11.65
C PRO A 179 3.08 4.47 12.71
N ARG A 180 3.81 3.36 12.43
CA ARG A 180 4.90 2.84 13.27
C ARG A 180 6.17 2.59 12.47
N LEU A 181 6.04 2.34 11.16
CA LEU A 181 7.16 2.03 10.28
C LEU A 181 7.88 3.27 9.77
N VAL A 182 7.21 4.42 9.81
CA VAL A 182 7.74 5.71 9.41
C VAL A 182 7.57 6.73 10.53
N SER A 183 8.42 7.76 10.55
CA SER A 183 8.33 8.82 11.55
C SER A 183 7.01 9.60 11.43
N PRO A 184 6.47 10.14 12.54
CA PRO A 184 5.22 10.91 12.52
C PRO A 184 5.26 12.08 11.53
N ALA A 185 6.40 12.79 11.44
CA ALA A 185 6.56 13.92 10.53
C ALA A 185 6.48 13.51 9.05
N LEU A 186 7.01 12.33 8.70
CA LEU A 186 6.94 11.82 7.34
C LEU A 186 5.55 11.26 7.02
N ALA A 187 4.92 10.59 7.98
CA ALA A 187 3.56 10.10 7.84
C ALA A 187 2.55 11.23 7.61
N GLU A 188 2.67 12.35 8.34
CA GLU A 188 1.82 13.54 8.15
C GLU A 188 1.97 14.15 6.75
N ARG A 189 3.16 14.06 6.13
CA ARG A 189 3.39 14.52 4.76
C ARG A 189 2.82 13.58 3.70
N ALA A 190 2.58 12.33 4.03
CA ALA A 190 2.12 11.28 3.12
C ALA A 190 0.57 11.18 3.03
N CYS A 191 -0.14 11.71 4.01
CA CYS A 191 -1.59 11.77 4.11
C CYS A 191 -2.08 13.20 3.97
#